data_8f59b862565199f9c3e3cd1bb391b351
#
_entry.id   8f59b862565199f9c3e3cd1bb391b351
#
_cell.length_a   1.000
_cell.length_b   1.000
_cell.length_c   1.000
_cell.angle_alpha   90.00
_cell.angle_beta   90.00
_cell.angle_gamma   90.00
#
_symmetry.space_group_name_H-M   'P 1'
#
loop_
_entity.id
_entity.type
_entity.pdbx_description
1 polymer ?
#
loop_
_entity_poly.entity_id
_entity_poly.type
_entity_poly.pdbx_seq_one_letter_code
_entity_poly.pdbx_strand_id
1 'polypeptide(L)'
;MGFFGFGSKSGGLMNVIRCDEENYLVWKWRPAGQEANSTSRENSIRYGSSLRVKDGEVCVFVYKQKDGTSQDFIVGPYDDTIKTANFPILSSIVGLAFGGDSPFQAEVYYINTQGSNQVKFVVPYFDVVDPRLPDFPVPVAVRGVITFALEDYKNFIKLNRLVNFDLEAFKKQIKDTMVRKVKSIVSNVPSDLGMPVVQMERKIDEISELLETKLADRLNEF
;
A
#
# COMPACT_ATOMS: atom_id res chain seq x y z
N MET A 1 -14.41 60.08 6.22
CA MET A 1 -13.99 58.91 7.02
C MET A 1 -13.91 57.74 6.07
N GLY A 2 -12.70 57.47 5.57
CA GLY A 2 -12.47 56.38 4.59
C GLY A 2 -12.12 55.10 5.31
N PHE A 3 -12.91 54.06 5.09
CA PHE A 3 -12.59 52.70 5.53
C PHE A 3 -11.58 52.10 4.53
N PHE A 4 -10.35 51.98 4.94
CA PHE A 4 -9.36 51.14 4.22
C PHE A 4 -9.69 49.69 4.46
N GLY A 5 -10.25 49.03 3.43
CA GLY A 5 -10.36 47.58 3.37
C GLY A 5 -8.97 46.96 3.27
N PHE A 6 -8.49 46.37 4.34
CA PHE A 6 -7.35 45.44 4.30
C PHE A 6 -7.76 44.21 3.51
N GLY A 7 -7.46 44.20 2.21
CA GLY A 7 -7.45 43.00 1.44
C GLY A 7 -6.42 42.07 2.06
N SER A 8 -6.87 41.00 2.73
CA SER A 8 -6.03 39.92 3.20
C SER A 8 -5.42 39.25 1.96
N LYS A 9 -4.19 39.63 1.64
CA LYS A 9 -3.33 38.81 0.81
C LYS A 9 -3.14 37.51 1.59
N SER A 10 -3.88 36.46 1.25
CA SER A 10 -3.56 35.10 1.67
C SER A 10 -2.23 34.73 1.02
N GLY A 11 -1.14 35.14 1.63
CA GLY A 11 0.18 34.62 1.39
C GLY A 11 0.09 33.13 1.74
N GLY A 12 -0.04 32.31 0.71
CA GLY A 12 -0.27 30.89 0.92
C GLY A 12 0.91 30.30 1.68
N LEU A 13 0.61 29.77 2.85
CA LEU A 13 1.53 28.99 3.66
C LEU A 13 2.14 27.90 2.78
N MET A 14 3.45 27.69 2.91
CA MET A 14 4.16 26.58 2.27
C MET A 14 3.51 25.27 2.70
N ASN A 15 3.30 24.36 1.78
CA ASN A 15 2.71 23.08 2.10
C ASN A 15 3.73 22.20 2.84
N VAL A 16 3.24 21.41 3.79
CA VAL A 16 3.97 20.29 4.35
C VAL A 16 3.44 19.02 3.69
N ILE A 17 4.30 18.37 2.90
CA ILE A 17 3.97 17.13 2.21
C ILE A 17 4.42 15.99 3.12
N ARG A 18 3.47 15.36 3.79
CA ARG A 18 3.69 14.23 4.69
C ARG A 18 2.44 13.39 4.78
N CYS A 19 2.58 12.14 5.18
CA CYS A 19 1.48 11.28 5.55
C CYS A 19 1.27 11.32 7.07
N ASP A 20 0.05 11.66 7.51
CA ASP A 20 -0.36 11.66 8.92
C ASP A 20 -1.26 10.45 9.26
N GLU A 21 -1.57 9.60 8.27
CA GLU A 21 -2.35 8.37 8.48
C GLU A 21 -1.51 7.29 9.16
N GLU A 22 -2.13 6.56 10.08
CA GLU A 22 -1.46 5.44 10.76
C GLU A 22 -1.69 4.09 10.06
N ASN A 23 -2.87 3.91 9.45
CA ASN A 23 -3.30 2.66 8.86
C ASN A 23 -3.57 2.81 7.37
N TYR A 24 -2.52 2.70 6.56
CA TYR A 24 -2.62 2.76 5.10
C TYR A 24 -1.59 1.82 4.45
N LEU A 25 -1.88 1.41 3.24
CA LEU A 25 -0.89 0.79 2.34
C LEU A 25 -0.49 1.79 1.27
N VAL A 26 -1.46 2.48 0.68
CA VAL A 26 -1.28 3.59 -0.26
C VAL A 26 -2.14 4.76 0.19
N TRP A 27 -1.56 5.93 0.30
CA TRP A 27 -2.27 7.16 0.66
C TRP A 27 -1.90 8.29 -0.30
N LYS A 28 -2.91 8.98 -0.82
CA LYS A 28 -2.71 10.13 -1.71
C LYS A 28 -2.67 11.42 -0.90
N TRP A 29 -1.55 12.14 -0.98
CA TRP A 29 -1.44 13.48 -0.41
C TRP A 29 -2.29 14.49 -1.19
N ARG A 30 -2.88 15.44 -0.47
CA ARG A 30 -3.59 16.59 -1.03
C ARG A 30 -3.18 17.86 -0.29
N PRO A 31 -3.07 19.02 -1.00
CA PRO A 31 -2.83 20.29 -0.34
C PRO A 31 -3.91 20.60 0.70
N ALA A 32 -3.52 21.25 1.81
CA ALA A 32 -4.46 21.62 2.87
C ALA A 32 -5.62 22.47 2.35
N GLY A 33 -6.85 22.16 2.81
CA GLY A 33 -8.07 22.86 2.43
C GLY A 33 -8.70 22.35 1.12
N GLN A 34 -8.25 21.21 0.59
CA GLN A 34 -8.86 20.58 -0.58
C GLN A 34 -9.70 19.35 -0.19
N GLU A 35 -10.95 19.38 -0.57
CA GLU A 35 -11.82 18.21 -0.47
C GLU A 35 -11.44 17.15 -1.53
N ALA A 36 -11.77 15.88 -1.26
CA ALA A 36 -11.42 14.74 -2.10
C ALA A 36 -11.87 14.86 -3.57
N ASN A 37 -12.86 15.71 -3.85
CA ASN A 37 -13.47 15.90 -5.18
C ASN A 37 -13.17 17.27 -5.81
N SER A 38 -12.29 18.09 -5.18
CA SER A 38 -11.91 19.40 -5.73
C SER A 38 -10.78 19.24 -6.74
N THR A 39 -10.99 19.71 -7.97
CA THR A 39 -9.99 19.63 -9.06
C THR A 39 -9.19 20.91 -9.25
N SER A 40 -9.58 22.01 -8.61
CA SER A 40 -9.04 23.37 -8.94
C SER A 40 -7.58 23.61 -8.53
N ARG A 41 -7.04 22.83 -7.58
CA ARG A 41 -5.64 22.89 -7.14
C ARG A 41 -5.07 21.52 -6.80
N GLU A 42 -5.74 20.47 -7.20
CA GLU A 42 -5.27 19.12 -6.98
C GLU A 42 -3.88 18.96 -7.61
N ASN A 43 -2.97 18.35 -6.86
CA ASN A 43 -1.62 18.03 -7.32
C ASN A 43 -0.66 19.23 -7.47
N SER A 44 -1.01 20.43 -6.99
CA SER A 44 -0.12 21.59 -7.06
C SER A 44 0.84 21.65 -5.88
N ILE A 45 2.14 21.48 -6.16
CA ILE A 45 3.22 21.58 -5.18
C ILE A 45 3.90 22.91 -5.35
N ARG A 46 3.99 23.67 -4.25
CA ARG A 46 4.67 24.96 -4.24
C ARG A 46 6.16 24.80 -3.99
N TYR A 47 6.95 25.60 -4.66
CA TYR A 47 8.35 25.77 -4.35
C TYR A 47 8.54 26.18 -2.88
N GLY A 48 9.48 25.57 -2.19
CA GLY A 48 9.71 25.82 -0.77
C GLY A 48 8.83 24.99 0.17
N SER A 49 7.93 24.13 -0.34
CA SER A 49 7.22 23.16 0.50
C SER A 49 8.20 22.20 1.16
N SER A 50 7.93 21.77 2.39
CA SER A 50 8.71 20.73 3.05
C SER A 50 8.17 19.35 2.69
N LEU A 51 9.07 18.38 2.47
CA LEU A 51 8.73 16.98 2.25
C LEU A 51 9.27 16.15 3.42
N ARG A 52 8.41 15.36 4.02
CA ARG A 52 8.76 14.42 5.07
C ARG A 52 8.29 13.02 4.71
N VAL A 53 9.23 12.08 4.71
CA VAL A 53 8.97 10.66 4.50
C VAL A 53 9.54 9.93 5.70
N LYS A 54 8.69 9.23 6.45
CA LYS A 54 9.12 8.48 7.65
C LYS A 54 9.92 7.26 7.24
N ASP A 55 10.62 6.67 8.21
CA ASP A 55 11.21 5.36 8.03
C ASP A 55 10.12 4.32 7.75
N GLY A 56 10.38 3.43 6.77
CA GLY A 56 9.39 2.47 6.29
C GLY A 56 8.29 3.04 5.40
N GLU A 57 8.42 4.27 4.93
CA GLU A 57 7.56 4.87 3.92
C GLU A 57 8.32 5.12 2.63
N VAL A 58 7.62 5.07 1.50
CA VAL A 58 8.10 5.53 0.20
C VAL A 58 7.14 6.59 -0.33
N CYS A 59 7.68 7.76 -0.63
CA CYS A 59 6.94 8.81 -1.32
C CYS A 59 7.12 8.67 -2.83
N VAL A 60 6.02 8.65 -3.57
CA VAL A 60 5.99 8.52 -5.03
C VAL A 60 5.41 9.78 -5.64
N PHE A 61 6.18 10.42 -6.49
CA PHE A 61 5.73 11.53 -7.31
C PHE A 61 5.35 11.03 -8.69
N VAL A 62 4.12 11.30 -9.11
CA VAL A 62 3.60 10.95 -10.44
C VAL A 62 3.27 12.24 -11.19
N TYR A 63 3.94 12.48 -12.29
CA TYR A 63 3.79 13.72 -13.07
C TYR A 63 3.85 13.47 -14.57
N LYS A 64 3.28 14.40 -15.33
CA LYS A 64 3.28 14.33 -16.78
C LYS A 64 4.56 14.95 -17.34
N GLN A 65 5.21 14.25 -18.26
CA GLN A 65 6.26 14.76 -19.12
C GLN A 65 5.81 14.78 -20.59
N LYS A 66 6.63 15.39 -21.46
CA LYS A 66 6.33 15.43 -22.91
C LYS A 66 6.14 14.06 -23.53
N ASP A 67 6.88 13.07 -23.03
CA ASP A 67 6.93 11.70 -23.56
C ASP A 67 6.05 10.71 -22.77
N GLY A 68 5.24 11.20 -21.82
CA GLY A 68 4.34 10.36 -21.02
C GLY A 68 4.29 10.71 -19.54
N THR A 69 3.97 9.72 -18.72
CA THR A 69 3.92 9.84 -17.25
C THR A 69 5.21 9.32 -16.65
N SER A 70 5.86 10.12 -15.81
CA SER A 70 7.06 9.74 -15.05
C SER A 70 6.73 9.54 -13.60
N GLN A 71 7.50 8.67 -12.96
CA GLN A 71 7.41 8.36 -11.54
C GLN A 71 8.78 8.46 -10.90
N ASP A 72 8.86 9.20 -9.79
CA ASP A 72 10.07 9.29 -8.96
C ASP A 72 9.77 8.88 -7.54
N PHE A 73 10.78 8.30 -6.88
CA PHE A 73 10.65 7.66 -5.59
C PHE A 73 11.62 8.29 -4.58
N ILE A 74 11.10 8.62 -3.40
CA ILE A 74 11.90 9.02 -2.25
C ILE A 74 11.63 8.03 -1.13
N VAL A 75 12.65 7.28 -0.76
CA VAL A 75 12.59 6.31 0.34
C VAL A 75 12.91 7.03 1.64
N GLY A 76 12.10 6.83 2.68
CA GLY A 76 12.35 7.35 4.02
C GLY A 76 13.53 6.64 4.72
N PRO A 77 14.13 7.28 5.75
CA PRO A 77 13.73 8.58 6.28
C PRO A 77 14.24 9.77 5.45
N TYR A 78 13.38 10.73 5.19
CA TYR A 78 13.72 11.95 4.45
C TYR A 78 12.97 13.15 5.03
N ASP A 79 13.66 14.25 5.31
CA ASP A 79 13.07 15.53 5.76
C ASP A 79 13.88 16.69 5.18
N ASP A 80 13.36 17.33 4.14
CA ASP A 80 13.99 18.50 3.54
C ASP A 80 12.95 19.38 2.84
N THR A 81 13.38 20.60 2.51
CA THR A 81 12.59 21.54 1.75
C THR A 81 12.78 21.31 0.25
N ILE A 82 11.68 21.30 -0.50
CA ILE A 82 11.70 21.20 -1.96
C ILE A 82 12.28 22.48 -2.54
N LYS A 83 13.59 22.46 -2.78
CA LYS A 83 14.36 23.51 -3.45
C LYS A 83 14.87 22.97 -4.76
N THR A 84 14.79 23.78 -5.81
CA THR A 84 15.12 23.36 -7.19
C THR A 84 16.50 22.74 -7.38
N ALA A 85 17.50 23.12 -6.56
CA ALA A 85 18.89 22.68 -6.77
C ALA A 85 19.22 21.31 -6.16
N ASN A 86 18.48 20.86 -5.14
CA ASN A 86 18.85 19.68 -4.34
C ASN A 86 17.80 18.57 -4.35
N PHE A 87 16.72 18.75 -5.08
CA PHE A 87 15.66 17.76 -5.10
C PHE A 87 15.89 16.80 -6.28
N PRO A 88 16.20 15.52 -6.04
CA PRO A 88 16.61 14.58 -7.09
C PRO A 88 15.62 14.47 -8.24
N ILE A 89 14.34 14.64 -7.92
CA ILE A 89 13.22 14.58 -8.84
C ILE A 89 13.15 15.81 -9.75
N LEU A 90 13.39 17.00 -9.17
CA LEU A 90 13.25 18.26 -9.90
C LEU A 90 14.42 18.54 -10.85
N SER A 91 15.56 17.87 -10.68
CA SER A 91 16.70 18.06 -11.60
C SER A 91 16.39 17.61 -13.02
N SER A 92 15.51 16.64 -13.19
CA SER A 92 15.00 16.21 -14.51
C SER A 92 13.87 17.09 -15.06
N ILE A 93 13.14 17.80 -14.16
CA ILE A 93 11.98 18.61 -14.53
C ILE A 93 12.33 20.09 -14.68
N VAL A 94 13.34 20.55 -13.92
CA VAL A 94 13.76 21.99 -13.85
C VAL A 94 14.18 22.57 -15.20
N GLY A 95 14.56 21.73 -16.15
CA GLY A 95 14.79 22.20 -17.53
C GLY A 95 13.55 22.68 -18.26
N LEU A 96 12.34 22.44 -17.75
CA LEU A 96 11.11 22.58 -18.52
C LEU A 96 10.06 23.60 -18.02
N ALA A 97 10.01 23.98 -16.75
CA ALA A 97 8.81 24.67 -16.24
C ALA A 97 8.97 25.67 -15.09
N PHE A 98 10.11 25.88 -14.51
CA PHE A 98 10.26 26.88 -13.43
C PHE A 98 10.79 28.24 -13.93
N GLY A 99 10.13 28.79 -14.93
CA GLY A 99 10.18 30.21 -15.20
C GLY A 99 9.30 30.96 -14.21
N GLY A 100 9.74 31.11 -12.94
CA GLY A 100 9.12 31.93 -11.91
C GLY A 100 7.66 31.55 -11.57
N ASP A 101 7.36 31.38 -10.29
CA ASP A 101 6.02 31.37 -9.66
C ASP A 101 4.96 30.31 -10.06
N SER A 102 5.16 29.46 -11.04
CA SER A 102 4.19 28.41 -11.35
C SER A 102 4.37 27.22 -10.44
N PRO A 103 3.31 26.75 -9.77
CA PRO A 103 3.38 25.53 -8.96
C PRO A 103 3.65 24.30 -9.86
N PHE A 104 4.54 23.43 -9.39
CA PHE A 104 4.75 22.13 -10.00
C PHE A 104 3.51 21.26 -9.78
N GLN A 105 3.06 20.57 -10.83
CA GLN A 105 1.92 19.66 -10.73
C GLN A 105 2.38 18.21 -10.72
N ALA A 106 2.22 17.55 -9.57
CA ALA A 106 2.43 16.13 -9.41
C ALA A 106 1.41 15.53 -8.44
N GLU A 107 0.97 14.35 -8.73
CA GLU A 107 0.31 13.53 -7.73
C GLU A 107 1.35 12.96 -6.78
N VAL A 108 1.09 13.02 -5.48
CA VAL A 108 1.99 12.51 -4.45
C VAL A 108 1.30 11.40 -3.71
N TYR A 109 1.94 10.24 -3.70
CA TYR A 109 1.47 9.06 -2.98
C TYR A 109 2.48 8.64 -1.94
N TYR A 110 2.01 8.16 -0.80
CA TYR A 110 2.81 7.51 0.22
C TYR A 110 2.47 6.02 0.23
N ILE A 111 3.49 5.19 0.25
CA ILE A 111 3.37 3.74 0.35
C ILE A 111 4.01 3.32 1.66
N ASN A 112 3.24 2.60 2.49
CA ASN A 112 3.74 2.01 3.73
C ASN A 112 4.36 0.64 3.41
N THR A 113 5.66 0.51 3.63
CA THR A 113 6.42 -0.73 3.42
C THR A 113 6.58 -1.55 4.70
N GLN A 114 6.16 -1.01 5.85
CA GLN A 114 6.26 -1.73 7.12
C GLN A 114 5.23 -2.86 7.24
N GLY A 115 5.62 -3.95 7.89
CA GLY A 115 4.89 -5.20 7.98
C GLY A 115 3.71 -5.22 8.95
N SER A 116 2.89 -4.17 9.00
CA SER A 116 1.71 -4.11 9.87
C SER A 116 0.39 -4.44 9.18
N ASN A 117 0.43 -4.77 7.88
CA ASN A 117 -0.80 -5.05 7.14
C ASN A 117 -1.33 -6.44 7.48
N GLN A 118 -2.54 -6.50 8.04
CA GLN A 118 -3.17 -7.74 8.48
C GLN A 118 -4.45 -8.01 7.70
N VAL A 119 -4.61 -9.26 7.28
CA VAL A 119 -5.85 -9.80 6.69
C VAL A 119 -6.32 -10.98 7.53
N LYS A 120 -7.44 -10.79 8.23
CA LYS A 120 -8.12 -11.86 8.96
C LYS A 120 -8.95 -12.70 7.99
N PHE A 121 -8.82 -14.01 8.07
CA PHE A 121 -9.58 -14.93 7.25
C PHE A 121 -10.22 -16.05 8.04
N VAL A 122 -11.30 -16.59 7.49
CA VAL A 122 -12.00 -17.75 8.01
C VAL A 122 -12.32 -18.64 6.81
N VAL A 123 -11.91 -19.90 6.88
CA VAL A 123 -12.38 -20.97 5.98
C VAL A 123 -13.49 -21.70 6.73
N PRO A 124 -14.75 -21.62 6.23
CA PRO A 124 -15.85 -22.34 6.86
C PRO A 124 -15.65 -23.86 6.78
N TYR A 125 -16.46 -24.61 7.48
CA TYR A 125 -16.37 -26.06 7.50
C TYR A 125 -16.30 -26.69 6.11
N PHE A 126 -15.35 -27.59 5.94
CA PHE A 126 -15.16 -28.42 4.77
C PHE A 126 -14.63 -29.79 5.20
N ASP A 127 -14.92 -30.80 4.41
CA ASP A 127 -14.50 -32.17 4.71
C ASP A 127 -13.05 -32.39 4.31
N VAL A 128 -12.29 -32.98 5.24
CA VAL A 128 -10.93 -33.48 5.03
C VAL A 128 -10.94 -34.99 5.18
N VAL A 129 -10.41 -35.65 4.20
CA VAL A 129 -10.32 -37.13 4.19
C VAL A 129 -8.95 -37.58 4.66
N ASP A 130 -8.91 -38.42 5.68
CA ASP A 130 -7.70 -39.11 6.10
C ASP A 130 -7.51 -40.36 5.21
N PRO A 131 -6.36 -40.53 4.49
CA PRO A 131 -6.12 -41.69 3.64
C PRO A 131 -6.22 -43.03 4.36
N ARG A 132 -6.07 -43.03 5.69
CA ARG A 132 -6.21 -44.23 6.52
C ARG A 132 -7.66 -44.62 6.83
N LEU A 133 -8.57 -43.66 6.67
CA LEU A 133 -9.99 -43.78 6.94
C LEU A 133 -10.79 -43.10 5.83
N PRO A 134 -10.70 -43.60 4.58
CA PRO A 134 -11.23 -42.88 3.41
C PRO A 134 -12.75 -42.69 3.44
N ASP A 135 -13.45 -43.56 4.16
CA ASP A 135 -14.93 -43.54 4.27
C ASP A 135 -15.44 -42.59 5.35
N PHE A 136 -14.54 -41.95 6.11
CA PHE A 136 -14.89 -41.05 7.21
C PHE A 136 -14.33 -39.65 7.01
N PRO A 137 -15.01 -38.76 6.25
CA PRO A 137 -14.62 -37.38 6.14
C PRO A 137 -14.78 -36.67 7.48
N VAL A 138 -13.80 -35.85 7.85
CA VAL A 138 -13.79 -35.06 9.10
C VAL A 138 -14.03 -33.59 8.76
N PRO A 139 -15.08 -32.95 9.31
CA PRO A 139 -15.30 -31.54 9.08
C PRO A 139 -14.24 -30.68 9.80
N VAL A 140 -13.53 -29.86 9.05
CA VAL A 140 -12.47 -28.96 9.52
C VAL A 140 -12.82 -27.53 9.17
N ALA A 141 -12.56 -26.60 10.08
CA ALA A 141 -12.62 -25.16 9.83
C ALA A 141 -11.27 -24.53 10.16
N VAL A 142 -10.87 -23.50 9.42
CA VAL A 142 -9.60 -22.80 9.64
C VAL A 142 -9.85 -21.32 9.90
N ARG A 143 -9.17 -20.78 10.89
CA ARG A 143 -9.13 -19.34 11.17
C ARG A 143 -7.69 -18.90 11.25
N GLY A 144 -7.41 -17.72 10.72
CA GLY A 144 -6.06 -17.19 10.79
C GLY A 144 -5.97 -15.71 10.48
N VAL A 145 -4.76 -15.20 10.63
CA VAL A 145 -4.37 -13.84 10.27
C VAL A 145 -3.14 -13.95 9.40
N ILE A 146 -3.16 -13.30 8.26
CA ILE A 146 -1.98 -13.13 7.41
C ILE A 146 -1.45 -11.74 7.67
N THR A 147 -0.20 -11.65 8.08
CA THR A 147 0.52 -10.38 8.20
C THR A 147 1.53 -10.31 7.07
N PHE A 148 1.51 -9.21 6.32
CA PHE A 148 2.43 -9.02 5.20
C PHE A 148 3.03 -7.62 5.19
N ALA A 149 4.22 -7.53 4.60
CA ALA A 149 4.91 -6.28 4.29
C ALA A 149 5.02 -6.13 2.78
N LEU A 150 5.10 -4.89 2.32
CA LEU A 150 5.35 -4.58 0.92
C LEU A 150 6.84 -4.38 0.70
N GLU A 151 7.54 -5.38 0.19
CA GLU A 151 8.99 -5.33 -0.06
C GLU A 151 9.31 -4.68 -1.41
N ASP A 152 8.65 -5.11 -2.47
CA ASP A 152 8.84 -4.56 -3.83
C ASP A 152 7.72 -3.59 -4.20
N TYR A 153 7.80 -2.37 -3.66
CA TYR A 153 6.85 -1.30 -3.98
C TYR A 153 6.84 -0.93 -5.47
N LYS A 154 7.94 -1.11 -6.21
CA LYS A 154 7.99 -0.79 -7.64
C LYS A 154 7.19 -1.79 -8.46
N ASN A 155 7.27 -3.07 -8.13
CA ASN A 155 6.46 -4.10 -8.76
C ASN A 155 4.99 -3.95 -8.36
N PHE A 156 4.72 -3.68 -7.10
CA PHE A 156 3.37 -3.40 -6.62
C PHE A 156 2.67 -2.28 -7.41
N ILE A 157 3.38 -1.17 -7.70
CA ILE A 157 2.84 -0.04 -8.49
C ILE A 157 2.56 -0.45 -9.94
N LYS A 158 3.34 -1.35 -10.51
CA LYS A 158 3.08 -1.87 -11.87
C LYS A 158 1.82 -2.74 -11.93
N LEU A 159 1.60 -3.53 -10.89
CA LEU A 159 0.45 -4.44 -10.78
C LEU A 159 -0.82 -3.71 -10.34
N ASN A 160 -0.67 -2.69 -9.50
CA ASN A 160 -1.78 -1.96 -8.89
C ASN A 160 -1.73 -0.48 -9.26
N ARG A 161 -2.86 0.05 -9.70
CA ARG A 161 -2.96 1.50 -9.97
C ARG A 161 -2.99 2.27 -8.66
N LEU A 162 -2.11 3.28 -8.51
CA LEU A 162 -2.10 4.16 -7.35
C LEU A 162 -3.34 5.06 -7.30
N VAL A 163 -3.81 5.47 -8.48
CA VAL A 163 -4.99 6.34 -8.59
C VAL A 163 -6.23 5.58 -8.13
N ASN A 164 -6.90 6.10 -7.10
CA ASN A 164 -8.08 5.49 -6.49
C ASN A 164 -7.81 4.07 -5.94
N PHE A 165 -6.62 3.84 -5.39
CA PHE A 165 -6.32 2.57 -4.73
C PHE A 165 -7.31 2.34 -3.56
N ASP A 166 -8.03 1.24 -3.61
CA ASP A 166 -8.96 0.81 -2.58
C ASP A 166 -8.32 -0.31 -1.74
N LEU A 167 -7.89 0.04 -0.54
CA LEU A 167 -7.26 -0.89 0.38
C LEU A 167 -8.19 -2.02 0.80
N GLU A 168 -9.48 -1.75 0.97
CA GLU A 168 -10.44 -2.78 1.40
C GLU A 168 -10.75 -3.76 0.28
N ALA A 169 -10.88 -3.28 -0.97
CA ALA A 169 -11.00 -4.14 -2.14
C ALA A 169 -9.74 -5.01 -2.32
N PHE A 170 -8.55 -4.44 -2.12
CA PHE A 170 -7.28 -5.16 -2.18
C PHE A 170 -7.18 -6.24 -1.09
N LYS A 171 -7.48 -5.92 0.16
CA LYS A 171 -7.53 -6.88 1.27
C LYS A 171 -8.55 -8.00 1.01
N LYS A 172 -9.69 -7.67 0.43
CA LYS A 172 -10.71 -8.65 0.05
C LYS A 172 -10.19 -9.61 -1.01
N GLN A 173 -9.52 -9.11 -2.04
CA GLN A 173 -8.93 -9.93 -3.10
C GLN A 173 -7.89 -10.91 -2.54
N ILE A 174 -6.99 -10.43 -1.66
CA ILE A 174 -6.04 -11.27 -0.94
C ILE A 174 -6.80 -12.35 -0.15
N LYS A 175 -7.76 -11.94 0.68
CA LYS A 175 -8.55 -12.84 1.52
C LYS A 175 -9.21 -13.96 0.71
N ASP A 176 -9.90 -13.61 -0.38
CA ASP A 176 -10.62 -14.57 -1.21
C ASP A 176 -9.66 -15.58 -1.88
N THR A 177 -8.48 -15.13 -2.27
CA THR A 177 -7.44 -15.99 -2.84
C THR A 177 -6.84 -16.90 -1.76
N MET A 178 -6.55 -16.35 -0.58
CA MET A 178 -5.96 -17.10 0.54
C MET A 178 -6.92 -18.14 1.09
N VAL A 179 -8.20 -17.84 1.25
CA VAL A 179 -9.22 -18.81 1.71
C VAL A 179 -9.23 -20.06 0.82
N ARG A 180 -9.21 -19.88 -0.51
CA ARG A 180 -9.17 -21.00 -1.45
C ARG A 180 -7.88 -21.82 -1.34
N LYS A 181 -6.74 -21.13 -1.23
CA LYS A 181 -5.43 -21.79 -1.15
C LYS A 181 -5.26 -22.51 0.18
N VAL A 182 -5.63 -21.91 1.30
CA VAL A 182 -5.60 -22.51 2.63
C VAL A 182 -6.48 -23.76 2.67
N LYS A 183 -7.71 -23.69 2.14
CA LYS A 183 -8.58 -24.86 2.03
C LYS A 183 -7.90 -26.00 1.28
N SER A 184 -7.30 -25.71 0.12
CA SER A 184 -6.60 -26.71 -0.69
C SER A 184 -5.42 -27.34 0.05
N ILE A 185 -4.58 -26.51 0.71
CA ILE A 185 -3.41 -27.01 1.44
C ILE A 185 -3.86 -27.90 2.61
N VAL A 186 -4.79 -27.40 3.44
CA VAL A 186 -5.26 -28.12 4.63
C VAL A 186 -5.96 -29.43 4.27
N SER A 187 -6.71 -29.48 3.15
CA SER A 187 -7.30 -30.73 2.66
C SER A 187 -6.25 -31.79 2.32
N ASN A 188 -5.03 -31.40 1.95
CA ASN A 188 -3.96 -32.31 1.58
C ASN A 188 -2.97 -32.62 2.72
N VAL A 189 -3.08 -31.95 3.87
CA VAL A 189 -2.18 -32.17 5.03
C VAL A 189 -2.10 -33.65 5.43
N PRO A 190 -3.21 -34.40 5.52
CA PRO A 190 -3.13 -35.83 5.89
C PRO A 190 -2.31 -36.66 4.93
N SER A 191 -2.36 -36.35 3.64
CA SER A 191 -1.59 -37.04 2.60
C SER A 191 -0.15 -36.54 2.51
N ASP A 192 0.04 -35.21 2.52
CA ASP A 192 1.35 -34.56 2.32
C ASP A 192 2.29 -34.78 3.51
N LEU A 193 1.77 -34.68 4.74
CA LEU A 193 2.54 -34.84 5.98
C LEU A 193 2.35 -36.17 6.67
N GLY A 194 1.50 -37.09 6.14
CA GLY A 194 1.16 -38.32 6.82
C GLY A 194 0.48 -38.11 8.18
N MET A 195 -0.09 -36.94 8.42
CA MET A 195 -0.63 -36.53 9.71
C MET A 195 -2.11 -36.94 9.83
N PRO A 196 -2.53 -37.63 10.90
CA PRO A 196 -3.95 -37.87 11.13
C PRO A 196 -4.74 -36.57 11.26
N VAL A 197 -5.94 -36.51 10.66
CA VAL A 197 -6.79 -35.32 10.77
C VAL A 197 -7.04 -34.92 12.21
N VAL A 198 -7.24 -35.88 13.11
CA VAL A 198 -7.46 -35.68 14.55
C VAL A 198 -6.25 -35.10 15.31
N GLN A 199 -5.07 -35.08 14.69
CA GLN A 199 -3.87 -34.51 15.27
C GLN A 199 -3.54 -33.12 14.74
N MET A 200 -4.23 -32.64 13.71
CA MET A 200 -3.93 -31.37 13.06
C MET A 200 -3.97 -30.19 14.03
N GLU A 201 -4.92 -30.17 14.96
CA GLU A 201 -5.00 -29.11 15.98
C GLU A 201 -3.77 -29.06 16.90
N ARG A 202 -3.20 -30.23 17.25
CA ARG A 202 -2.00 -30.33 18.10
C ARG A 202 -0.72 -29.95 17.37
N LYS A 203 -0.75 -29.94 16.04
CA LYS A 203 0.38 -29.65 15.17
C LYS A 203 0.16 -28.40 14.35
N ILE A 204 -0.51 -27.42 14.96
CA ILE A 204 -0.89 -26.18 14.28
C ILE A 204 0.33 -25.39 13.79
N ASP A 205 1.45 -25.46 14.52
CA ASP A 205 2.68 -24.76 14.16
C ASP A 205 3.29 -25.35 12.88
N GLU A 206 3.35 -26.69 12.75
CA GLU A 206 3.83 -27.37 11.53
C GLU A 206 2.95 -27.01 10.33
N ILE A 207 1.63 -26.93 10.53
CA ILE A 207 0.67 -26.55 9.48
C ILE A 207 0.83 -25.07 9.13
N SER A 208 1.09 -24.21 10.11
CA SER A 208 1.30 -22.77 9.90
C SER A 208 2.56 -22.51 9.08
N GLU A 209 3.67 -23.17 9.38
CA GLU A 209 4.91 -23.09 8.59
C GLU A 209 4.71 -23.57 7.15
N LEU A 210 3.96 -24.68 6.96
CA LEU A 210 3.61 -25.17 5.64
C LEU A 210 2.75 -24.16 4.87
N LEU A 211 1.77 -23.55 5.55
CA LEU A 211 0.92 -22.51 4.96
C LEU A 211 1.75 -21.29 4.59
N GLU A 212 2.61 -20.79 5.48
CA GLU A 212 3.48 -19.63 5.24
C GLU A 212 4.31 -19.85 3.98
N THR A 213 5.01 -20.98 3.88
CA THR A 213 5.83 -21.33 2.72
C THR A 213 5.02 -21.37 1.42
N LYS A 214 3.86 -22.08 1.43
CA LYS A 214 3.03 -22.26 0.22
C LYS A 214 2.20 -21.02 -0.15
N LEU A 215 1.98 -20.09 0.77
CA LEU A 215 1.25 -18.83 0.54
C LEU A 215 2.17 -17.68 0.11
N ALA A 216 3.44 -17.69 0.50
CA ALA A 216 4.41 -16.64 0.16
C ALA A 216 4.48 -16.42 -1.36
N ASP A 217 4.63 -17.50 -2.14
CA ASP A 217 4.68 -17.42 -3.61
C ASP A 217 3.42 -16.78 -4.20
N ARG A 218 2.28 -17.05 -3.59
CA ARG A 218 1.00 -16.51 -4.05
C ARG A 218 0.78 -15.06 -3.65
N LEU A 219 1.34 -14.62 -2.51
CA LEU A 219 1.31 -13.23 -2.09
C LEU A 219 2.17 -12.34 -3.00
N ASN A 220 3.25 -12.88 -3.55
CA ASN A 220 4.12 -12.16 -4.48
C ASN A 220 3.47 -11.85 -5.84
N GLU A 221 2.28 -12.39 -6.11
CA GLU A 221 1.51 -12.09 -7.32
C GLU A 221 0.65 -10.80 -7.18
N PHE A 222 0.51 -10.25 -5.96
CA PHE A 222 -0.22 -9.02 -5.68
C PHE A 222 0.71 -7.81 -5.56
#